data_b54ae187566a025f126c2bdc840ef0b3
#
_entry.id   b54ae187566a025f126c2bdc840ef0b3
#
_cell.length_a   1.000
_cell.length_b   1.000
_cell.length_c   1.000
_cell.angle_alpha   90.00
_cell.angle_beta   90.00
_cell.angle_gamma   90.00
#
_symmetry.space_group_name_H-M   'P 1'
#
loop_
_entity.id
_entity.type
_entity.pdbx_description
1 polymer ?
#
loop_
_entity_poly.entity_id
_entity_poly.type
_entity_poly.pdbx_seq_one_letter_code
_entity_poly.pdbx_strand_id
1 'polypeptide(L)'
;MARYTGPKTKIARKFGEAIFGEDKSFEKRNFPPGQHGNTRRRGKKSEYAIQLMEKQKAKYTYGILERQFRNLFKKASADKGITGEVLLQLCESRLDNVVYRMGVSPSRSGARQLVSHRHITVNGEIVNIPSYSLNAGDVVGVREKSKSLSAIENSLANNSNVFEWMTWNNATKSGTFVAVPVRLQIPENIKEQLIVELYSK
;
A
#
# COMPACT_ATOMS: atom_id res chain seq x y z
N MET A 1 -0.09 15.16 7.79
CA MET A 1 -0.07 13.78 8.32
C MET A 1 1.33 13.21 8.18
N ALA A 2 1.87 12.59 9.24
CA ALA A 2 3.23 12.04 9.23
C ALA A 2 3.35 10.86 8.23
N ARG A 3 4.46 10.82 7.49
CA ARG A 3 4.78 9.80 6.49
C ARG A 3 6.29 9.58 6.42
N TYR A 4 6.72 8.49 5.79
CA TYR A 4 8.12 8.31 5.44
C TYR A 4 8.49 9.22 4.26
N THR A 5 9.47 10.08 4.44
CA THR A 5 9.96 11.05 3.43
C THR A 5 11.41 10.78 3.00
N GLY A 6 12.02 9.73 3.54
CA GLY A 6 13.40 9.35 3.21
C GLY A 6 13.53 8.66 1.85
N PRO A 7 14.75 8.29 1.45
CA PRO A 7 15.06 7.69 0.15
C PRO A 7 14.43 6.30 -0.02
N LYS A 8 13.54 6.16 -1.00
CA LYS A 8 12.79 4.92 -1.28
C LYS A 8 13.70 3.79 -1.76
N THR A 9 14.62 4.07 -2.67
CA THR A 9 15.58 3.08 -3.19
C THR A 9 16.43 2.45 -2.08
N LYS A 10 16.80 3.22 -1.05
CA LYS A 10 17.53 2.69 0.12
C LYS A 10 16.71 1.62 0.85
N ILE A 11 15.41 1.83 0.97
CA ILE A 11 14.50 0.87 1.61
C ILE A 11 14.27 -0.35 0.71
N ALA A 12 14.02 -0.17 -0.60
CA ALA A 12 13.91 -1.26 -1.56
C ALA A 12 15.16 -2.16 -1.55
N ARG A 13 16.35 -1.56 -1.59
CA ARG A 13 17.64 -2.28 -1.49
C ARG A 13 17.80 -3.05 -0.18
N LYS A 14 17.25 -2.57 0.94
CA LYS A 14 17.28 -3.28 2.23
C LYS A 14 16.49 -4.57 2.19
N PHE A 15 15.37 -4.58 1.49
CA PHE A 15 14.50 -5.76 1.34
C PHE A 15 14.91 -6.64 0.15
N GLY A 16 15.63 -6.09 -0.82
CA GLY A 16 16.00 -6.78 -2.06
C GLY A 16 14.83 -6.89 -3.05
N GLU A 17 13.79 -6.07 -2.89
CA GLU A 17 12.60 -6.04 -3.71
C GLU A 17 12.17 -4.60 -4.02
N ALA A 18 11.65 -4.34 -5.21
CA ALA A 18 11.16 -3.04 -5.66
C ALA A 18 9.76 -2.74 -5.11
N ILE A 19 9.62 -2.64 -3.78
CA ILE A 19 8.33 -2.48 -3.07
C ILE A 19 7.59 -1.16 -3.35
N PHE A 20 8.22 -0.20 -4.00
CA PHE A 20 7.63 1.10 -4.34
C PHE A 20 7.27 1.23 -5.83
N GLY A 21 7.35 0.16 -6.61
CA GLY A 21 7.24 0.14 -8.06
C GLY A 21 8.60 0.14 -8.75
N GLU A 22 8.60 0.28 -10.05
CA GLU A 22 9.82 0.29 -10.88
C GLU A 22 10.81 1.38 -10.43
N ASP A 23 12.06 1.02 -10.26
CA ASP A 23 13.14 1.92 -9.85
C ASP A 23 14.44 1.55 -10.56
N LYS A 24 14.81 2.31 -11.59
CA LYS A 24 16.05 2.15 -12.36
C LYS A 24 17.30 2.18 -11.49
N SER A 25 17.28 2.90 -10.36
CA SER A 25 18.40 2.96 -9.41
C SER A 25 18.51 1.68 -8.59
N PHE A 26 17.38 1.03 -8.29
CA PHE A 26 17.34 -0.28 -7.64
C PHE A 26 17.87 -1.37 -8.57
N GLU A 27 17.47 -1.38 -9.83
CA GLU A 27 17.94 -2.35 -10.83
C GLU A 27 19.48 -2.32 -11.00
N LYS A 28 20.05 -1.11 -11.07
CA LYS A 28 21.50 -0.93 -11.16
C LYS A 28 22.25 -1.35 -9.88
N ARG A 29 21.62 -1.23 -8.71
CA ARG A 29 22.25 -1.48 -7.40
C ARG A 29 21.29 -2.22 -6.47
N ASN A 30 21.06 -3.51 -6.71
CA ASN A 30 20.12 -4.34 -5.95
C ASN A 30 20.69 -4.90 -4.62
N PHE A 31 21.92 -4.60 -4.27
CA PHE A 31 22.54 -5.02 -3.00
C PHE A 31 22.16 -4.09 -1.83
N PRO A 32 22.21 -4.56 -0.57
CA PRO A 32 21.87 -3.76 0.60
C PRO A 32 22.66 -2.44 0.68
N PRO A 33 22.09 -1.38 1.24
CA PRO A 33 22.76 -0.09 1.37
C PRO A 33 23.87 -0.12 2.43
N GLY A 34 24.84 0.80 2.32
CA GLY A 34 25.95 0.98 3.25
C GLY A 34 27.27 0.43 2.73
N GLN A 35 28.37 0.72 3.45
CA GLN A 35 29.73 0.32 3.07
C GLN A 35 29.88 -1.20 2.93
N HIS A 36 29.20 -1.98 3.77
CA HIS A 36 29.24 -3.44 3.79
C HIS A 36 28.12 -4.10 2.95
N GLY A 37 27.35 -3.34 2.20
CA GLY A 37 26.24 -3.86 1.40
C GLY A 37 26.65 -4.89 0.37
N ASN A 38 27.83 -4.75 -0.22
CA ASN A 38 28.38 -5.65 -1.24
C ASN A 38 29.29 -6.75 -0.67
N THR A 39 29.35 -6.91 0.66
CA THR A 39 30.20 -7.93 1.30
C THR A 39 29.60 -9.31 1.07
N ARG A 40 30.39 -10.28 0.59
CA ARG A 40 29.95 -11.66 0.32
C ARG A 40 29.55 -12.43 1.57
N ARG A 41 30.17 -12.15 2.71
CA ARG A 41 29.86 -12.80 4.00
C ARG A 41 28.69 -12.10 4.68
N ARG A 42 27.49 -12.65 4.52
CA ARG A 42 26.32 -12.26 5.30
C ARG A 42 26.09 -13.32 6.37
N GLY A 43 26.12 -12.92 7.64
CA GLY A 43 25.75 -13.80 8.74
C GLY A 43 24.31 -14.31 8.57
N LYS A 44 24.02 -15.50 9.13
CA LYS A 44 22.67 -16.05 9.18
C LYS A 44 21.76 -15.08 9.95
N LYS A 45 20.65 -14.67 9.34
CA LYS A 45 19.67 -13.82 10.04
C LYS A 45 19.00 -14.61 11.15
N SER A 46 18.83 -14.00 12.33
CA SER A 46 18.00 -14.56 13.39
C SER A 46 16.54 -14.59 12.96
N GLU A 47 15.76 -15.48 13.55
CA GLU A 47 14.31 -15.58 13.31
C GLU A 47 13.61 -14.23 13.58
N TYR A 48 13.92 -13.58 14.69
CA TYR A 48 13.43 -12.23 14.99
C TYR A 48 13.75 -11.23 13.88
N ALA A 49 14.95 -11.26 13.32
CA ALA A 49 15.33 -10.35 12.23
C ALA A 49 14.53 -10.60 10.96
N ILE A 50 14.18 -11.86 10.67
CA ILE A 50 13.34 -12.24 9.52
C ILE A 50 11.91 -11.73 9.72
N GLN A 51 11.31 -11.99 10.87
CA GLN A 51 9.97 -11.53 11.25
C GLN A 51 9.88 -9.99 11.22
N LEU A 52 10.89 -9.32 11.79
CA LEU A 52 10.96 -7.85 11.78
C LEU A 52 11.09 -7.29 10.35
N MET A 53 11.88 -7.93 9.49
CA MET A 53 12.01 -7.51 8.10
C MET A 53 10.68 -7.59 7.37
N GLU A 54 9.92 -8.66 7.54
CA GLU A 54 8.64 -8.85 6.86
C GLU A 54 7.61 -7.83 7.33
N LYS A 55 7.53 -7.56 8.64
CA LYS A 55 6.71 -6.48 9.18
C LYS A 55 7.08 -5.11 8.59
N GLN A 56 8.37 -4.80 8.54
CA GLN A 56 8.84 -3.53 7.99
C GLN A 56 8.56 -3.43 6.49
N LYS A 57 8.70 -4.53 5.74
CA LYS A 57 8.35 -4.61 4.32
C LYS A 57 6.88 -4.25 4.11
N ALA A 58 5.95 -4.92 4.79
CA ALA A 58 4.53 -4.62 4.72
C ALA A 58 4.23 -3.14 5.04
N LYS A 59 4.79 -2.64 6.13
CA LYS A 59 4.62 -1.24 6.56
C LYS A 59 5.08 -0.23 5.51
N TYR A 60 6.21 -0.45 4.87
CA TYR A 60 6.73 0.45 3.84
C TYR A 60 5.97 0.33 2.52
N THR A 61 5.54 -0.88 2.14
CA THR A 61 4.73 -1.11 0.94
C THR A 61 3.43 -0.30 0.98
N TYR A 62 2.71 -0.36 2.10
CA TYR A 62 1.46 0.41 2.29
C TYR A 62 1.68 1.86 2.77
N GLY A 63 2.91 2.28 3.05
CA GLY A 63 3.21 3.63 3.52
C GLY A 63 2.61 3.96 4.90
N ILE A 64 2.42 2.95 5.75
CA ILE A 64 1.81 3.06 7.07
C ILE A 64 2.90 3.22 8.14
N LEU A 65 2.69 4.09 9.15
CA LEU A 65 3.60 4.23 10.27
C LEU A 65 3.36 3.17 11.34
N GLU A 66 4.38 2.88 12.15
CA GLU A 66 4.38 1.79 13.12
C GLU A 66 3.17 1.80 14.08
N ARG A 67 2.84 2.97 14.64
CA ARG A 67 1.69 3.10 15.56
C ARG A 67 0.37 2.72 14.86
N GLN A 68 0.16 3.17 13.63
CA GLN A 68 -1.04 2.86 12.87
C GLN A 68 -1.08 1.39 12.47
N PHE A 69 0.06 0.84 12.03
CA PHE A 69 0.17 -0.57 11.68
C PHE A 69 -0.13 -1.50 12.87
N ARG A 70 0.40 -1.16 14.06
CA ARG A 70 0.09 -1.87 15.30
C ARG A 70 -1.40 -1.78 15.65
N ASN A 71 -2.04 -0.64 15.44
CA ASN A 71 -3.48 -0.50 15.66
C ASN A 71 -4.32 -1.34 14.68
N LEU A 72 -3.90 -1.44 13.41
CA LEU A 72 -4.52 -2.33 12.43
C LEU A 72 -4.35 -3.80 12.84
N PHE A 73 -3.18 -4.19 13.32
CA PHE A 73 -2.94 -5.52 13.84
C PHE A 73 -3.86 -5.85 15.03
N LYS A 74 -4.01 -4.93 15.99
CA LYS A 74 -4.94 -5.12 17.11
C LYS A 74 -6.39 -5.29 16.65
N LYS A 75 -6.82 -4.55 15.63
CA LYS A 75 -8.15 -4.76 15.04
C LYS A 75 -8.26 -6.13 14.37
N ALA A 76 -7.26 -6.52 13.58
CA ALA A 76 -7.24 -7.81 12.91
C ALA A 76 -7.23 -9.00 13.89
N SER A 77 -6.55 -8.86 15.03
CA SER A 77 -6.53 -9.93 16.06
C SER A 77 -7.83 -10.04 16.87
N ALA A 78 -8.65 -9.00 16.87
CA ALA A 78 -9.98 -9.00 17.50
C ALA A 78 -11.10 -9.49 16.57
N ASP A 79 -10.83 -9.56 15.26
CA ASP A 79 -11.79 -9.99 14.26
C ASP A 79 -11.82 -11.52 14.12
N LYS A 80 -12.95 -12.03 13.62
CA LYS A 80 -13.12 -13.47 13.35
C LYS A 80 -12.45 -13.82 12.02
N GLY A 81 -11.36 -14.57 12.06
CA GLY A 81 -10.65 -14.99 10.84
C GLY A 81 -9.16 -15.20 11.07
N ILE A 82 -8.44 -15.45 9.99
CA ILE A 82 -6.98 -15.58 10.02
C ILE A 82 -6.39 -14.18 10.17
N THR A 83 -5.83 -13.85 11.34
CA THR A 83 -5.33 -12.52 11.69
C THR A 83 -4.42 -11.89 10.62
N GLY A 84 -3.56 -12.70 9.97
CA GLY A 84 -2.67 -12.22 8.93
C GLY A 84 -3.41 -11.77 7.68
N GLU A 85 -4.41 -12.52 7.24
CA GLU A 85 -5.24 -12.17 6.08
C GLU A 85 -6.08 -10.92 6.37
N VAL A 86 -6.75 -10.89 7.52
CA VAL A 86 -7.55 -9.73 7.95
C VAL A 86 -6.69 -8.48 8.04
N LEU A 87 -5.45 -8.58 8.52
CA LEU A 87 -4.51 -7.45 8.56
C LEU A 87 -4.25 -6.89 7.15
N LEU A 88 -4.01 -7.75 6.16
CA LEU A 88 -3.79 -7.33 4.77
C LEU A 88 -5.07 -6.75 4.17
N GLN A 89 -6.23 -7.33 4.44
CA GLN A 89 -7.54 -6.82 4.03
C GLN A 89 -7.79 -5.41 4.56
N LEU A 90 -7.50 -5.18 5.84
CA LEU A 90 -7.60 -3.84 6.45
C LEU A 90 -6.61 -2.83 5.82
N CYS A 91 -5.43 -3.29 5.37
CA CYS A 91 -4.49 -2.44 4.63
C CYS A 91 -5.00 -2.13 3.22
N GLU A 92 -5.62 -3.09 2.53
CA GLU A 92 -6.17 -2.93 1.19
C GLU A 92 -7.44 -2.06 1.18
N SER A 93 -8.28 -2.13 2.22
CA SER A 93 -9.52 -1.33 2.34
C SER A 93 -9.28 0.16 2.64
N ARG A 94 -8.05 0.59 2.81
CA ARG A 94 -7.73 2.01 3.05
C ARG A 94 -7.93 2.85 1.80
N LEU A 95 -8.51 4.03 1.94
CA LEU A 95 -8.79 4.94 0.83
C LEU A 95 -7.53 5.29 0.02
N ASP A 96 -6.39 5.56 0.68
CA ASP A 96 -5.14 5.87 -0.01
C ASP A 96 -4.65 4.70 -0.89
N ASN A 97 -4.85 3.47 -0.44
CA ASN A 97 -4.48 2.28 -1.19
C ASN A 97 -5.48 1.98 -2.32
N VAL A 98 -6.79 2.10 -2.07
CA VAL A 98 -7.83 1.88 -3.10
C VAL A 98 -7.67 2.88 -4.25
N VAL A 99 -7.43 4.16 -3.97
CA VAL A 99 -7.14 5.19 -5.00
C VAL A 99 -5.90 4.83 -5.83
N TYR A 100 -4.87 4.25 -5.22
CA TYR A 100 -3.70 3.73 -5.94
C TYR A 100 -4.08 2.51 -6.80
N ARG A 101 -4.83 1.55 -6.28
CA ARG A 101 -5.27 0.34 -7.00
C ARG A 101 -6.17 0.65 -8.19
N MET A 102 -7.04 1.64 -8.06
CA MET A 102 -7.87 2.16 -9.16
C MET A 102 -7.07 2.90 -10.23
N GLY A 103 -5.75 3.11 -10.02
CA GLY A 103 -4.87 3.74 -11.01
C GLY A 103 -4.97 5.26 -11.10
N VAL A 104 -5.68 5.91 -10.20
CA VAL A 104 -5.81 7.37 -10.14
C VAL A 104 -4.44 8.04 -9.86
N SER A 105 -3.51 7.28 -9.28
CA SER A 105 -2.13 7.71 -9.05
C SER A 105 -1.14 6.58 -9.30
N PRO A 106 0.05 6.85 -9.88
CA PRO A 106 1.05 5.83 -10.17
C PRO A 106 1.76 5.30 -8.91
N SER A 107 1.52 5.89 -7.75
CA SER A 107 2.12 5.46 -6.49
C SER A 107 1.22 5.68 -5.29
N ARG A 108 1.35 4.84 -4.25
CA ARG A 108 0.59 5.00 -2.99
C ARG A 108 0.85 6.35 -2.30
N SER A 109 2.07 6.89 -2.45
CA SER A 109 2.38 8.23 -1.91
C SER A 109 1.66 9.35 -2.65
N GLY A 110 1.52 9.23 -3.98
CA GLY A 110 0.73 10.15 -4.80
C GLY A 110 -0.75 10.04 -4.49
N ALA A 111 -1.30 8.82 -4.42
CA ALA A 111 -2.69 8.58 -4.02
C ALA A 111 -3.01 9.21 -2.64
N ARG A 112 -2.12 9.02 -1.67
CA ARG A 112 -2.25 9.64 -0.36
C ARG A 112 -2.24 11.18 -0.42
N GLN A 113 -1.46 11.77 -1.32
CA GLN A 113 -1.44 13.22 -1.56
C GLN A 113 -2.76 13.69 -2.15
N LEU A 114 -3.29 13.00 -3.17
CA LEU A 114 -4.58 13.34 -3.77
C LEU A 114 -5.71 13.32 -2.74
N VAL A 115 -5.78 12.28 -1.90
CA VAL A 115 -6.77 12.22 -0.81
C VAL A 115 -6.60 13.39 0.16
N SER A 116 -5.36 13.64 0.66
CA SER A 116 -5.10 14.72 1.64
C SER A 116 -5.41 16.10 1.08
N HIS A 117 -5.26 16.30 -0.23
CA HIS A 117 -5.55 17.56 -0.93
C HIS A 117 -7.01 17.69 -1.37
N ARG A 118 -7.90 16.78 -0.93
CA ARG A 118 -9.35 16.84 -1.18
C ARG A 118 -9.73 16.69 -2.66
N HIS A 119 -8.99 15.88 -3.42
CA HIS A 119 -9.30 15.58 -4.80
C HIS A 119 -10.20 14.34 -4.96
N ILE A 120 -10.43 13.59 -3.89
CA ILE A 120 -11.16 12.33 -3.88
C ILE A 120 -12.47 12.48 -3.11
N THR A 121 -13.50 11.82 -3.61
CA THR A 121 -14.82 11.71 -2.98
C THR A 121 -15.12 10.25 -2.67
N VAL A 122 -15.90 10.01 -1.62
CA VAL A 122 -16.48 8.70 -1.27
C VAL A 122 -17.98 8.91 -1.15
N ASN A 123 -18.77 8.14 -1.89
CA ASN A 123 -20.23 8.26 -1.94
C ASN A 123 -20.72 9.71 -2.22
N GLY A 124 -19.97 10.45 -3.05
CA GLY A 124 -20.25 11.85 -3.40
C GLY A 124 -19.66 12.89 -2.44
N GLU A 125 -19.26 12.51 -1.23
CA GLU A 125 -18.68 13.42 -0.23
C GLU A 125 -17.16 13.50 -0.32
N ILE A 126 -16.60 14.69 -0.05
CA ILE A 126 -15.14 14.90 -0.09
C ILE A 126 -14.51 14.33 1.17
N VAL A 127 -13.64 13.33 1.02
CA VAL A 127 -12.89 12.71 2.12
C VAL A 127 -11.40 13.08 2.00
N ASN A 128 -10.84 13.68 3.06
CA ASN A 128 -9.43 14.09 3.12
C ASN A 128 -8.59 13.22 4.08
N ILE A 129 -9.13 12.07 4.51
CA ILE A 129 -8.49 11.16 5.45
C ILE A 129 -7.97 9.93 4.69
N PRO A 130 -6.64 9.81 4.41
CA PRO A 130 -6.08 8.68 3.67
C PRO A 130 -6.27 7.32 4.34
N SER A 131 -6.44 7.31 5.67
CA SER A 131 -6.69 6.09 6.45
C SER A 131 -8.18 5.75 6.59
N TYR A 132 -9.06 6.43 5.87
CA TYR A 132 -10.48 6.09 5.81
C TYR A 132 -10.62 4.64 5.34
N SER A 133 -11.38 3.85 6.05
CA SER A 133 -11.65 2.44 5.72
C SER A 133 -12.91 2.37 4.87
N LEU A 134 -12.79 1.85 3.68
CA LEU A 134 -13.90 1.63 2.76
C LEU A 134 -14.61 0.32 3.09
N ASN A 135 -15.91 0.32 2.90
CA ASN A 135 -16.76 -0.86 2.97
C ASN A 135 -17.11 -1.34 1.56
N ALA A 136 -17.47 -2.62 1.45
CA ALA A 136 -17.99 -3.16 0.19
C ALA A 136 -19.23 -2.36 -0.25
N GLY A 137 -19.26 -1.94 -1.51
CA GLY A 137 -20.29 -1.09 -2.10
C GLY A 137 -19.97 0.41 -2.12
N ASP A 138 -18.93 0.87 -1.42
CA ASP A 138 -18.56 2.29 -1.46
C ASP A 138 -18.07 2.71 -2.85
N VAL A 139 -18.55 3.87 -3.31
CA VAL A 139 -18.18 4.49 -4.58
C VAL A 139 -17.10 5.54 -4.34
N VAL A 140 -15.93 5.31 -4.93
CA VAL A 140 -14.78 6.24 -4.86
C VAL A 140 -14.69 7.00 -6.18
N GLY A 141 -14.67 8.31 -6.14
CA GLY A 141 -14.61 9.15 -7.33
C GLY A 141 -13.60 10.28 -7.23
N VAL A 142 -13.27 10.86 -8.38
CA VAL A 142 -12.49 12.09 -8.45
C VAL A 142 -13.45 13.28 -8.38
N ARG A 143 -13.14 14.26 -7.51
CA ARG A 143 -13.91 15.50 -7.38
C ARG A 143 -14.02 16.21 -8.73
N GLU A 144 -15.19 16.77 -9.07
CA GLU A 144 -15.46 17.43 -10.37
C GLU A 144 -14.37 18.45 -10.76
N LYS A 145 -14.02 19.36 -9.87
CA LYS A 145 -12.99 20.37 -10.09
C LYS A 145 -11.58 19.80 -10.33
N SER A 146 -11.38 18.51 -10.06
CA SER A 146 -10.09 17.83 -10.13
C SER A 146 -9.99 16.83 -11.28
N LYS A 147 -11.08 16.63 -12.01
CA LYS A 147 -11.13 15.69 -13.14
C LYS A 147 -10.18 16.06 -14.28
N SER A 148 -9.93 17.36 -14.50
CA SER A 148 -9.02 17.90 -15.52
C SER A 148 -7.54 17.95 -15.12
N LEU A 149 -7.16 17.39 -13.95
CA LEU A 149 -5.77 17.36 -13.53
C LEU A 149 -4.96 16.39 -14.43
N SER A 150 -3.96 16.93 -15.13
CA SER A 150 -3.08 16.17 -16.03
C SER A 150 -2.40 14.97 -15.33
N ALA A 151 -2.05 15.12 -14.05
CA ALA A 151 -1.46 14.05 -13.27
C ALA A 151 -2.39 12.82 -13.11
N ILE A 152 -3.70 13.05 -12.96
CA ILE A 152 -4.72 11.99 -12.88
C ILE A 152 -4.95 11.38 -14.25
N GLU A 153 -5.09 12.20 -15.28
CA GLU A 153 -5.33 11.73 -16.66
C GLU A 153 -4.16 10.87 -17.17
N ASN A 154 -2.93 11.32 -16.98
CA ASN A 154 -1.75 10.57 -17.35
C ASN A 154 -1.63 9.24 -16.56
N SER A 155 -2.01 9.23 -15.28
CA SER A 155 -2.00 8.01 -14.48
C SER A 155 -3.03 7.00 -14.98
N LEU A 156 -4.27 7.44 -15.25
CA LEU A 156 -5.35 6.60 -15.75
C LEU A 156 -5.07 6.05 -17.16
N ALA A 157 -4.45 6.86 -18.04
CA ALA A 157 -4.07 6.43 -19.38
C ALA A 157 -3.01 5.31 -19.37
N ASN A 158 -2.11 5.32 -18.39
CA ASN A 158 -1.05 4.32 -18.25
C ASN A 158 -1.42 3.14 -17.34
N ASN A 159 -2.62 3.15 -16.74
CA ASN A 159 -3.05 2.08 -15.85
C ASN A 159 -3.71 0.95 -16.63
N SER A 160 -3.09 -0.23 -16.59
CA SER A 160 -3.64 -1.48 -17.13
C SER A 160 -4.11 -2.45 -16.04
N ASN A 161 -3.98 -2.09 -14.77
CA ASN A 161 -4.31 -2.99 -13.67
C ASN A 161 -5.83 -3.08 -13.49
N VAL A 162 -6.36 -4.27 -13.64
CA VAL A 162 -7.75 -4.62 -13.35
C VAL A 162 -7.75 -5.57 -12.16
N PHE A 163 -8.55 -5.25 -11.14
CA PHE A 163 -8.71 -6.07 -9.95
C PHE A 163 -10.18 -6.49 -9.82
N GLU A 164 -10.43 -7.75 -9.51
CA GLU A 164 -11.79 -8.33 -9.41
C GLU A 164 -12.64 -7.69 -8.29
N TRP A 165 -11.99 -7.21 -7.22
CA TRP A 165 -12.68 -6.64 -6.05
C TRP A 165 -12.99 -5.15 -6.17
N MET A 166 -12.69 -4.53 -7.32
CA MET A 166 -13.04 -3.14 -7.59
C MET A 166 -13.32 -2.91 -9.06
N THR A 167 -14.19 -1.95 -9.36
CA THR A 167 -14.48 -1.50 -10.73
C THR A 167 -14.02 -0.06 -10.88
N TRP A 168 -13.68 0.32 -12.11
CA TRP A 168 -13.34 1.70 -12.44
C TRP A 168 -13.94 2.09 -13.79
N ASN A 169 -14.56 3.26 -13.83
CA ASN A 169 -15.11 3.85 -15.05
C ASN A 169 -14.35 5.14 -15.39
N ASN A 170 -13.62 5.12 -16.50
CA ASN A 170 -12.84 6.27 -16.96
C ASN A 170 -13.70 7.47 -17.38
N ALA A 171 -14.91 7.26 -17.88
CA ALA A 171 -15.79 8.34 -18.33
C ALA A 171 -16.29 9.17 -17.14
N THR A 172 -16.73 8.53 -16.10
CA THR A 172 -17.21 9.18 -14.87
C THR A 172 -16.07 9.55 -13.90
N LYS A 173 -14.86 8.98 -14.09
CA LYS A 173 -13.72 9.03 -13.17
C LYS A 173 -14.13 8.63 -11.75
N SER A 174 -14.88 7.53 -11.68
CA SER A 174 -15.33 6.91 -10.44
C SER A 174 -15.30 5.39 -10.54
N GLY A 175 -15.21 4.73 -9.39
CA GLY A 175 -15.20 3.28 -9.31
C GLY A 175 -15.83 2.81 -8.01
N THR A 176 -16.19 1.54 -7.95
CA THR A 176 -16.81 0.93 -6.77
C THR A 176 -15.85 -0.07 -6.13
N PHE A 177 -15.72 -0.02 -4.82
CA PHE A 177 -15.07 -1.05 -4.03
C PHE A 177 -16.07 -2.19 -3.81
N VAL A 178 -16.03 -3.23 -4.66
CA VAL A 178 -17.06 -4.26 -4.74
C VAL A 178 -17.03 -5.19 -3.53
N ALA A 179 -15.85 -5.66 -3.16
CA ALA A 179 -15.65 -6.62 -2.08
C ALA A 179 -14.30 -6.44 -1.40
N VAL A 180 -14.15 -6.99 -0.21
CA VAL A 180 -12.86 -7.09 0.47
C VAL A 180 -12.04 -8.18 -0.24
N PRO A 181 -10.78 -7.92 -0.66
CA PRO A 181 -10.00 -8.89 -1.41
C PRO A 181 -9.65 -10.13 -0.57
N VAL A 182 -9.66 -11.29 -1.20
CA VAL A 182 -9.13 -12.53 -0.62
C VAL A 182 -7.60 -12.51 -0.74
N ARG A 183 -6.89 -13.22 0.14
CA ARG A 183 -5.41 -13.22 0.18
C ARG A 183 -4.77 -13.47 -1.18
N LEU A 184 -5.32 -14.41 -1.97
CA LEU A 184 -4.80 -14.77 -3.29
C LEU A 184 -4.90 -13.64 -4.33
N GLN A 185 -5.84 -12.73 -4.16
CA GLN A 185 -6.04 -11.58 -5.05
C GLN A 185 -5.07 -10.43 -4.75
N ILE A 186 -4.46 -10.40 -3.55
CA ILE A 186 -3.53 -9.36 -3.15
C ILE A 186 -2.15 -9.64 -3.77
N PRO A 187 -1.64 -8.79 -4.68
CA PRO A 187 -0.42 -9.08 -5.42
C PRO A 187 0.87 -8.89 -4.62
N GLU A 188 0.81 -8.30 -3.43
CA GLU A 188 1.98 -8.09 -2.60
C GLU A 188 2.54 -9.41 -2.04
N ASN A 189 3.83 -9.63 -2.29
CA ASN A 189 4.58 -10.75 -1.73
C ASN A 189 4.95 -10.46 -0.26
N ILE A 190 3.99 -10.61 0.64
CA ILE A 190 4.14 -10.42 2.09
C ILE A 190 3.81 -11.74 2.79
N LYS A 191 4.69 -12.18 3.70
CA LYS A 191 4.46 -13.36 4.54
C LYS A 191 3.81 -12.91 5.85
N GLU A 192 2.49 -12.84 5.85
CA GLU A 192 1.68 -12.34 6.96
C GLU A 192 1.87 -13.14 8.25
N GLN A 193 2.10 -14.44 8.16
CA GLN A 193 2.32 -15.31 9.32
C GLN A 193 3.51 -14.85 10.16
N LEU A 194 4.63 -14.45 9.52
CA LEU A 194 5.80 -13.93 10.22
C LEU A 194 5.51 -12.62 10.98
N ILE A 195 4.56 -11.83 10.48
CA ILE A 195 4.12 -10.60 11.14
C ILE A 195 3.29 -10.95 12.39
N VAL A 196 2.40 -11.94 12.28
CA VAL A 196 1.58 -12.42 13.40
C VAL A 196 2.49 -12.98 14.49
N GLU A 197 3.44 -13.83 14.15
CA GLU A 197 4.42 -14.40 15.12
C GLU A 197 5.23 -13.30 15.84
N LEU A 198 5.62 -12.24 15.13
CA LEU A 198 6.36 -11.13 15.74
C LEU A 198 5.55 -10.37 16.78
N TYR A 199 4.26 -10.16 16.53
CA TYR A 199 3.40 -9.41 17.45
C TYR A 199 2.79 -10.25 18.57
N SER A 200 2.85 -11.59 18.46
CA SER A 200 2.36 -12.54 19.46
C SER A 200 3.40 -12.84 20.55
N LYS A 201 4.63 -12.35 20.38
CA LYS A 201 5.72 -12.44 21.38
C LYS A 201 5.59 -11.29 22.40
#